data_518e7a1be739564036a44bdb1476bd8e
#
_entry.id   518e7a1be739564036a44bdb1476bd8e
#
_cell.length_a   1.000
_cell.length_b   1.000
_cell.length_c   1.000
_cell.angle_alpha   90.00
_cell.angle_beta   90.00
_cell.angle_gamma   90.00
#
_symmetry.space_group_name_H-M   'P 1'
#
loop_
_entity.id
_entity.type
_entity.pdbx_description
1 polymer ?
#
loop_
_entity_poly.entity_id
_entity_poly.type
_entity_poly.pdbx_seq_one_letter_code
_entity_poly.pdbx_strand_id
1 'polypeptide(L)'
;DLIKMNNLPIYGVGLSLGGTILLNACLDYDENKGEKLLDGLACVSTPLDLSSCSLCIEKPRNSIYQKWLLHRLKNQLWEGFNDEGKLLDNEKLRIKIRNLKSIREFDQKFTAPSWGFNSLEDYYVKASPIFRIQNSIKKLPQMLFIHAKDDPWVPYKDTLNLRKESIDKFTIFITEKGGHNGFHSIN
;
A
#
# COMPACT_ATOMS: atom_id res chain seq x y z
N ASP A 1 14.62 -10.38 -17.99
CA ASP A 1 15.00 -9.78 -19.27
C ASP A 1 14.50 -10.52 -20.51
N LEU A 2 14.00 -11.77 -20.42
CA LEU A 2 13.32 -12.45 -21.53
C LEU A 2 12.08 -11.71 -22.04
N ILE A 3 11.40 -10.96 -21.20
CA ILE A 3 10.20 -10.17 -21.53
C ILE A 3 10.59 -8.98 -22.42
N LYS A 4 11.67 -8.26 -22.09
CA LYS A 4 12.18 -7.16 -22.94
C LYS A 4 12.69 -7.63 -24.30
N MET A 5 13.21 -8.84 -24.39
CA MET A 5 13.68 -9.42 -25.65
C MET A 5 12.55 -9.71 -26.65
N ASN A 6 11.31 -9.89 -26.18
CA ASN A 6 10.18 -10.29 -27.02
C ASN A 6 9.20 -9.15 -27.33
N ASN A 7 9.45 -7.93 -26.88
CA ASN A 7 8.56 -6.76 -27.04
C ASN A 7 7.11 -7.04 -26.62
N LEU A 8 6.90 -7.91 -25.63
CA LEU A 8 5.58 -8.24 -25.13
C LEU A 8 5.13 -7.20 -24.07
N PRO A 9 3.84 -6.81 -24.11
CA PRO A 9 3.31 -5.91 -23.11
C PRO A 9 3.30 -6.57 -21.70
N ILE A 10 3.63 -5.77 -20.68
CA ILE A 10 3.65 -6.19 -19.27
C ILE A 10 2.52 -5.52 -18.53
N TYR A 11 1.67 -6.31 -17.89
CA TYR A 11 0.57 -5.82 -17.06
C TYR A 11 0.76 -6.24 -15.61
N GLY A 12 0.45 -5.31 -14.69
CA GLY A 12 0.47 -5.56 -13.25
C GLY A 12 -0.95 -5.59 -12.67
N VAL A 13 -1.15 -6.41 -11.64
CA VAL A 13 -2.37 -6.37 -10.80
C VAL A 13 -1.93 -6.34 -9.35
N GLY A 14 -2.35 -5.32 -8.62
CA GLY A 14 -2.06 -5.15 -7.20
C GLY A 14 -3.34 -5.11 -6.36
N LEU A 15 -3.43 -6.01 -5.38
CA LEU A 15 -4.52 -6.06 -4.41
C LEU A 15 -4.07 -5.37 -3.12
N SER A 16 -4.91 -4.49 -2.57
CA SER A 16 -4.62 -3.80 -1.31
C SER A 16 -3.22 -3.15 -1.32
N LEU A 17 -2.39 -3.40 -0.34
CA LEU A 17 -1.01 -2.87 -0.25
C LEU A 17 -0.14 -3.26 -1.46
N GLY A 18 -0.41 -4.40 -2.12
CA GLY A 18 0.28 -4.80 -3.34
C GLY A 18 0.07 -3.80 -4.48
N GLY A 19 -1.09 -3.16 -4.56
CA GLY A 19 -1.35 -2.06 -5.50
C GLY A 19 -0.52 -0.82 -5.19
N THR A 20 -0.39 -0.47 -3.90
CA THR A 20 0.48 0.64 -3.45
C THR A 20 1.94 0.39 -3.83
N ILE A 21 2.43 -0.83 -3.62
CA ILE A 21 3.82 -1.22 -3.94
C ILE A 21 4.07 -1.11 -5.45
N LEU A 22 3.20 -1.70 -6.28
CA LEU A 22 3.34 -1.66 -7.74
C LEU A 22 3.23 -0.24 -8.28
N LEU A 23 2.31 0.56 -7.75
CA LEU A 23 2.13 1.95 -8.18
C LEU A 23 3.35 2.79 -7.81
N ASN A 24 3.88 2.66 -6.60
CA ASN A 24 5.13 3.32 -6.22
C ASN A 24 6.30 2.86 -7.09
N ALA A 25 6.40 1.57 -7.42
CA ALA A 25 7.43 1.08 -8.33
C ALA A 25 7.33 1.73 -9.73
N CYS A 26 6.11 1.95 -10.25
CA CYS A 26 5.92 2.68 -11.50
C CYS A 26 6.34 4.15 -11.39
N LEU A 27 6.01 4.82 -10.27
CA LEU A 27 6.39 6.20 -10.00
C LEU A 27 7.92 6.35 -9.87
N ASP A 28 8.56 5.47 -9.10
CA ASP A 28 10.01 5.47 -8.90
C ASP A 28 10.77 5.18 -10.20
N TYR A 29 10.25 4.27 -11.02
CA TYR A 29 10.87 3.94 -12.30
C TYR A 29 10.79 5.11 -13.27
N ASP A 30 9.65 5.81 -13.32
CA ASP A 30 9.47 7.02 -14.11
C ASP A 30 10.43 8.14 -13.66
N GLU A 31 10.50 8.40 -12.36
CA GLU A 31 11.36 9.44 -11.80
C GLU A 31 12.84 9.19 -12.09
N ASN A 32 13.28 7.93 -12.05
CA ASN A 32 14.68 7.54 -12.21
C ASN A 32 15.11 7.26 -13.66
N LYS A 33 14.21 6.71 -14.49
CA LYS A 33 14.53 6.26 -15.86
C LYS A 33 13.83 7.08 -16.95
N GLY A 34 12.75 7.79 -16.61
CA GLY A 34 11.95 8.51 -17.57
C GLY A 34 11.18 7.59 -18.54
N GLU A 35 10.93 6.33 -18.15
CA GLU A 35 10.29 5.29 -18.95
C GLU A 35 9.13 4.68 -18.16
N LYS A 36 8.28 3.92 -18.85
CA LYS A 36 7.22 3.13 -18.20
C LYS A 36 7.78 1.79 -17.71
N LEU A 37 7.47 1.43 -16.47
CA LEU A 37 7.76 0.09 -15.93
C LEU A 37 6.80 -0.96 -16.48
N LEU A 38 5.51 -0.61 -16.62
CA LEU A 38 4.40 -1.47 -17.04
C LEU A 38 3.63 -0.79 -18.20
N ASP A 39 2.94 -1.58 -19.01
CA ASP A 39 2.01 -1.08 -20.03
C ASP A 39 0.63 -0.81 -19.44
N GLY A 40 0.22 -1.55 -18.41
CA GLY A 40 -1.00 -1.30 -17.65
C GLY A 40 -0.90 -1.82 -16.23
N LEU A 41 -1.63 -1.18 -15.31
CA LEU A 41 -1.69 -1.55 -13.89
C LEU A 41 -3.12 -1.49 -13.37
N ALA A 42 -3.61 -2.61 -12.81
CA ALA A 42 -4.86 -2.65 -12.06
C ALA A 42 -4.58 -2.58 -10.55
N CYS A 43 -5.22 -1.64 -9.89
CA CYS A 43 -5.16 -1.40 -8.44
C CYS A 43 -6.53 -1.68 -7.82
N VAL A 44 -6.64 -2.73 -7.00
CA VAL A 44 -7.89 -3.17 -6.38
C VAL A 44 -7.84 -2.92 -4.88
N SER A 45 -8.79 -2.16 -4.35
CA SER A 45 -8.84 -1.76 -2.92
C SER A 45 -7.50 -1.25 -2.39
N THR A 46 -6.81 -0.46 -3.20
CA THR A 46 -5.43 -0.03 -2.96
C THR A 46 -5.38 1.20 -2.05
N PRO A 47 -4.62 1.18 -0.95
CA PRO A 47 -4.32 2.37 -0.17
C PRO A 47 -3.51 3.37 -0.99
N LEU A 48 -4.10 4.51 -1.32
CA LEU A 48 -3.42 5.63 -1.99
C LEU A 48 -2.81 6.61 -0.99
N ASP A 49 -3.47 6.79 0.16
CA ASP A 49 -2.97 7.52 1.32
C ASP A 49 -2.83 6.56 2.51
N LEU A 50 -1.59 6.24 2.88
CA LEU A 50 -1.29 5.31 3.97
C LEU A 50 -1.70 5.86 5.33
N SER A 51 -1.64 7.18 5.54
CA SER A 51 -2.08 7.81 6.79
C SER A 51 -3.58 7.64 6.98
N SER A 52 -4.36 7.97 5.96
CA SER A 52 -5.82 7.81 5.93
C SER A 52 -6.23 6.35 6.14
N CYS A 53 -5.54 5.42 5.47
CA CYS A 53 -5.77 3.98 5.62
C CYS A 53 -5.46 3.50 7.04
N SER A 54 -4.31 3.86 7.62
CA SER A 54 -3.93 3.46 8.98
C SER A 54 -4.94 3.93 10.02
N LEU A 55 -5.41 5.18 9.92
CA LEU A 55 -6.46 5.72 10.79
C LEU A 55 -7.80 4.98 10.61
N CYS A 56 -8.11 4.53 9.40
CA CYS A 56 -9.31 3.75 9.15
C CYS A 56 -9.24 2.36 9.80
N ILE A 57 -8.08 1.69 9.69
CA ILE A 57 -7.85 0.38 10.33
C ILE A 57 -7.94 0.48 11.87
N GLU A 58 -7.49 1.57 12.46
CA GLU A 58 -7.52 1.78 13.91
C GLU A 58 -8.92 2.12 14.48
N LYS A 59 -9.95 2.29 13.63
CA LYS A 59 -11.32 2.52 14.13
C LYS A 59 -11.80 1.34 14.99
N PRO A 60 -12.60 1.60 16.04
CA PRO A 60 -13.10 0.54 16.95
C PRO A 60 -13.76 -0.63 16.24
N ARG A 61 -14.52 -0.38 15.16
CA ARG A 61 -15.18 -1.42 14.35
C ARG A 61 -14.19 -2.40 13.70
N ASN A 62 -12.95 -1.99 13.49
CA ASN A 62 -11.91 -2.77 12.86
C ASN A 62 -10.92 -3.39 13.85
N SER A 63 -11.19 -3.32 15.16
CA SER A 63 -10.27 -3.72 16.23
C SER A 63 -9.81 -5.18 16.14
N ILE A 64 -10.69 -6.09 15.71
CA ILE A 64 -10.34 -7.52 15.56
C ILE A 64 -9.33 -7.67 14.42
N TYR A 65 -9.59 -7.04 13.28
CA TYR A 65 -8.69 -7.08 12.13
C TYR A 65 -7.33 -6.42 12.45
N GLN A 66 -7.36 -5.25 13.09
CA GLN A 66 -6.14 -4.56 13.51
C GLN A 66 -5.27 -5.44 14.43
N LYS A 67 -5.89 -6.10 15.43
CA LYS A 67 -5.17 -7.01 16.34
C LYS A 67 -4.57 -8.19 15.60
N TRP A 68 -5.32 -8.80 14.66
CA TRP A 68 -4.85 -9.90 13.84
C TRP A 68 -3.67 -9.47 12.97
N LEU A 69 -3.79 -8.34 12.26
CA LEU A 69 -2.72 -7.81 11.41
C LEU A 69 -1.47 -7.47 12.23
N LEU A 70 -1.64 -6.77 13.35
CA LEU A 70 -0.54 -6.43 14.25
C LEU A 70 0.16 -7.68 14.81
N HIS A 71 -0.60 -8.73 15.12
CA HIS A 71 -0.02 -10.00 15.54
C HIS A 71 0.86 -10.62 14.43
N ARG A 72 0.38 -10.61 13.19
CA ARG A 72 1.17 -11.11 12.03
C ARG A 72 2.45 -10.30 11.84
N LEU A 73 2.36 -8.98 11.91
CA LEU A 73 3.53 -8.09 11.80
C LEU A 73 4.54 -8.31 12.93
N LYS A 74 4.08 -8.51 14.17
CA LYS A 74 4.95 -8.86 15.31
C LYS A 74 5.69 -10.18 15.08
N ASN A 75 4.98 -11.19 14.58
CA ASN A 75 5.59 -12.50 14.31
C ASN A 75 6.65 -12.39 13.20
N GLN A 76 6.37 -11.64 12.13
CA GLN A 76 7.33 -11.41 11.06
C GLN A 76 8.60 -10.70 11.56
N LEU A 77 8.46 -9.67 12.41
CA LEU A 77 9.62 -9.04 13.05
C LEU A 77 10.39 -10.03 13.93
N TRP A 78 9.64 -10.84 14.69
CA TRP A 78 10.25 -11.82 15.60
C TRP A 78 11.07 -12.85 14.84
N GLU A 79 10.53 -13.40 13.77
CA GLU A 79 11.21 -14.34 12.87
C GLU A 79 12.45 -13.69 12.25
N GLY A 80 12.30 -12.53 11.59
CA GLY A 80 13.41 -11.84 10.93
C GLY A 80 14.55 -11.48 11.89
N PHE A 81 14.27 -10.94 13.06
CA PHE A 81 15.32 -10.61 14.02
C PHE A 81 15.93 -11.86 14.71
N ASN A 82 15.18 -12.95 14.83
CA ASN A 82 15.71 -14.20 15.34
C ASN A 82 16.69 -14.84 14.34
N ASP A 83 16.35 -14.85 13.06
CA ASP A 83 17.22 -15.35 11.99
C ASP A 83 18.52 -14.55 11.88
N GLU A 84 18.48 -13.26 12.17
CA GLU A 84 19.66 -12.39 12.26
C GLU A 84 20.43 -12.52 13.59
N GLY A 85 19.97 -13.36 14.53
CA GLY A 85 20.56 -13.51 15.87
C GLY A 85 20.35 -12.32 16.80
N LYS A 86 19.64 -11.28 16.37
CA LYS A 86 19.46 -10.02 17.13
C LYS A 86 18.55 -10.11 18.35
N LEU A 87 17.75 -11.18 18.46
CA LEU A 87 16.83 -11.36 19.60
C LEU A 87 17.45 -12.10 20.77
N LEU A 88 18.50 -12.89 20.56
CA LEU A 88 19.03 -13.79 21.59
C LEU A 88 19.45 -13.04 22.87
N ASP A 89 20.09 -11.86 22.70
CA ASP A 89 20.62 -11.08 23.83
C ASP A 89 19.98 -9.68 23.97
N ASN A 90 18.86 -9.40 23.27
CA ASN A 90 18.24 -8.07 23.26
C ASN A 90 16.85 -8.07 23.89
N GLU A 91 16.81 -8.11 25.23
CA GLU A 91 15.53 -8.05 25.99
C GLU A 91 14.75 -6.75 25.72
N LYS A 92 15.45 -5.62 25.51
CA LYS A 92 14.79 -4.34 25.15
C LYS A 92 14.03 -4.44 23.83
N LEU A 93 14.59 -5.09 22.83
CA LEU A 93 13.94 -5.30 21.53
C LEU A 93 12.71 -6.21 21.67
N ARG A 94 12.83 -7.28 22.44
CA ARG A 94 11.70 -8.19 22.75
C ARG A 94 10.54 -7.45 23.40
N ILE A 95 10.83 -6.64 24.42
CA ILE A 95 9.83 -5.81 25.10
C ILE A 95 9.22 -4.80 24.12
N LYS A 96 10.03 -4.15 23.28
CA LYS A 96 9.57 -3.17 22.29
C LYS A 96 8.56 -3.80 21.32
N ILE A 97 8.84 -5.01 20.79
CA ILE A 97 7.93 -5.72 19.88
C ILE A 97 6.64 -6.15 20.61
N ARG A 98 6.78 -6.74 21.80
CA ARG A 98 5.64 -7.22 22.59
C ARG A 98 4.65 -6.11 22.90
N ASN A 99 5.13 -4.93 23.25
CA ASN A 99 4.33 -3.79 23.71
C ASN A 99 3.68 -2.97 22.59
N LEU A 100 3.89 -3.30 21.31
CA LEU A 100 3.20 -2.63 20.21
C LEU A 100 1.68 -2.80 20.34
N LYS A 101 0.94 -1.70 20.19
CA LYS A 101 -0.51 -1.66 20.38
C LYS A 101 -1.28 -1.35 19.10
N SER A 102 -0.65 -0.75 18.10
CA SER A 102 -1.31 -0.35 16.86
C SER A 102 -0.39 -0.47 15.65
N ILE A 103 -0.99 -0.40 14.44
CA ILE A 103 -0.25 -0.40 13.17
C ILE A 103 0.61 0.86 13.07
N ARG A 104 0.07 2.02 13.44
CA ARG A 104 0.83 3.28 13.42
C ARG A 104 2.04 3.23 14.35
N GLU A 105 1.89 2.62 15.52
CA GLU A 105 3.01 2.43 16.44
C GLU A 105 4.07 1.46 15.87
N PHE A 106 3.64 0.42 15.17
CA PHE A 106 4.53 -0.47 14.43
C PHE A 106 5.30 0.29 13.35
N ASP A 107 4.60 1.06 12.52
CA ASP A 107 5.21 1.84 11.46
C ASP A 107 6.19 2.88 12.02
N GLN A 108 5.83 3.57 13.10
CA GLN A 108 6.69 4.56 13.75
C GLN A 108 7.98 3.95 14.31
N LYS A 109 7.88 2.75 14.93
CA LYS A 109 9.01 2.16 15.66
C LYS A 109 9.88 1.24 14.82
N PHE A 110 9.33 0.71 13.72
CA PHE A 110 10.00 -0.28 12.89
C PHE A 110 10.00 0.09 11.40
N THR A 111 8.85 0.27 10.75
CA THR A 111 8.79 0.48 9.31
C THR A 111 9.54 1.75 8.91
N ALA A 112 9.18 2.90 9.45
CA ALA A 112 9.78 4.18 9.08
C ALA A 112 11.31 4.21 9.32
N PRO A 113 11.83 3.82 10.49
CA PRO A 113 13.28 3.79 10.73
C PRO A 113 14.02 2.79 9.84
N SER A 114 13.44 1.60 9.59
CA SER A 114 14.10 0.54 8.79
C SER A 114 14.29 0.95 7.33
N TRP A 115 13.44 1.86 6.83
CA TRP A 115 13.51 2.38 5.46
C TRP A 115 14.12 3.79 5.39
N GLY A 116 14.70 4.28 6.50
CA GLY A 116 15.43 5.56 6.54
C GLY A 116 14.54 6.81 6.53
N PHE A 117 13.26 6.69 6.88
CA PHE A 117 12.38 7.84 7.04
C PHE A 117 12.60 8.52 8.40
N ASN A 118 12.49 9.85 8.41
CA ASN A 118 12.76 10.66 9.60
C ASN A 118 11.65 10.57 10.66
N SER A 119 10.41 10.30 10.24
CA SER A 119 9.25 10.17 11.11
C SER A 119 8.18 9.29 10.48
N LEU A 120 7.13 8.98 11.24
CA LEU A 120 5.94 8.31 10.75
C LEU A 120 5.24 9.12 9.65
N GLU A 121 5.14 10.44 9.83
CA GLU A 121 4.54 11.36 8.88
C GLU A 121 5.36 11.44 7.59
N ASP A 122 6.67 11.51 7.70
CA ASP A 122 7.59 11.49 6.54
C ASP A 122 7.41 10.19 5.74
N TYR A 123 7.33 9.03 6.43
CA TYR A 123 7.04 7.75 5.79
C TYR A 123 5.69 7.77 5.07
N TYR A 124 4.62 8.18 5.76
CA TYR A 124 3.29 8.17 5.15
C TYR A 124 3.16 9.11 3.96
N VAL A 125 3.75 10.29 4.02
CA VAL A 125 3.73 11.23 2.89
C VAL A 125 4.52 10.67 1.70
N LYS A 126 5.74 10.20 1.91
CA LYS A 126 6.61 9.73 0.82
C LYS A 126 6.20 8.39 0.23
N ALA A 127 5.64 7.47 1.06
CA ALA A 127 5.21 6.15 0.62
C ALA A 127 3.77 6.14 0.07
N SER A 128 3.00 7.22 0.21
CA SER A 128 1.63 7.32 -0.32
C SER A 128 1.63 7.80 -1.77
N PRO A 129 1.15 6.97 -2.72
CA PRO A 129 1.15 7.32 -4.14
C PRO A 129 0.37 8.58 -4.47
N ILE A 130 -0.69 8.90 -3.70
CA ILE A 130 -1.60 10.02 -3.98
C ILE A 130 -0.88 11.36 -4.09
N PHE A 131 0.20 11.57 -3.33
CA PHE A 131 0.96 12.82 -3.33
C PHE A 131 1.95 12.94 -4.51
N ARG A 132 2.20 11.84 -5.21
CA ARG A 132 3.18 11.75 -6.30
C ARG A 132 2.52 11.61 -7.68
N ILE A 133 1.32 11.03 -7.74
CA ILE A 133 0.62 10.72 -9.00
C ILE A 133 0.50 11.95 -9.89
N GLN A 134 0.13 13.12 -9.35
CA GLN A 134 -0.11 14.33 -10.14
C GLN A 134 1.12 14.81 -10.91
N ASN A 135 2.30 14.60 -10.35
CA ASN A 135 3.56 15.03 -10.97
C ASN A 135 4.06 14.07 -12.05
N SER A 136 3.60 12.82 -12.03
CA SER A 136 4.10 11.73 -12.88
C SER A 136 3.06 11.20 -13.88
N ILE A 137 1.90 11.84 -14.02
CA ILE A 137 0.74 11.36 -14.79
C ILE A 137 1.09 10.98 -16.24
N LYS A 138 1.93 11.78 -16.90
CA LYS A 138 2.21 11.61 -18.35
C LYS A 138 2.88 10.28 -18.67
N LYS A 139 3.62 9.73 -17.72
CA LYS A 139 4.48 8.56 -17.91
C LYS A 139 3.96 7.30 -17.20
N LEU A 140 2.92 7.45 -16.35
CA LEU A 140 2.23 6.29 -15.78
C LEU A 140 1.61 5.43 -16.90
N PRO A 141 1.50 4.10 -16.67
CA PRO A 141 0.79 3.20 -17.58
C PRO A 141 -0.70 3.52 -17.63
N GLN A 142 -1.44 2.79 -18.47
CA GLN A 142 -2.91 2.75 -18.35
C GLN A 142 -3.28 2.14 -16.98
N MET A 143 -4.14 2.84 -16.22
CA MET A 143 -4.47 2.47 -14.86
C MET A 143 -5.94 2.09 -14.74
N LEU A 144 -6.21 0.99 -14.05
CA LEU A 144 -7.54 0.58 -13.63
C LEU A 144 -7.61 0.60 -12.11
N PHE A 145 -8.48 1.41 -11.53
CA PHE A 145 -8.76 1.42 -10.10
C PHE A 145 -10.14 0.81 -9.83
N ILE A 146 -10.19 -0.19 -8.96
CA ILE A 146 -11.43 -0.82 -8.51
C ILE A 146 -11.53 -0.68 -7.00
N HIS A 147 -12.62 -0.10 -6.49
CA HIS A 147 -12.81 0.10 -5.06
C HIS A 147 -14.29 0.00 -4.68
N ALA A 148 -14.58 -0.49 -3.47
CA ALA A 148 -15.93 -0.55 -2.93
C ALA A 148 -16.15 0.56 -1.89
N LYS A 149 -17.36 1.16 -1.87
CA LYS A 149 -17.72 2.18 -0.88
C LYS A 149 -17.78 1.63 0.54
N ASP A 150 -18.08 0.36 0.67
CA ASP A 150 -18.23 -0.36 1.93
C ASP A 150 -16.92 -1.01 2.41
N ASP A 151 -15.76 -0.70 1.77
CA ASP A 151 -14.45 -1.17 2.23
C ASP A 151 -14.21 -0.69 3.68
N PRO A 152 -14.06 -1.62 4.65
CA PRO A 152 -13.93 -1.24 6.05
C PRO A 152 -12.55 -0.68 6.39
N TRP A 153 -11.53 -0.94 5.57
CA TRP A 153 -10.13 -0.69 5.89
C TRP A 153 -9.51 0.41 5.06
N VAL A 154 -9.81 0.47 3.77
CA VAL A 154 -9.23 1.45 2.85
C VAL A 154 -10.29 2.45 2.41
N PRO A 155 -10.11 3.77 2.65
CA PRO A 155 -11.06 4.78 2.22
C PRO A 155 -11.16 4.90 0.70
N TYR A 156 -12.32 4.60 0.13
CA TYR A 156 -12.55 4.70 -1.32
C TYR A 156 -12.49 6.16 -1.85
N LYS A 157 -12.64 7.13 -0.96
CA LYS A 157 -12.64 8.56 -1.32
C LYS A 157 -11.33 9.01 -1.96
N ASP A 158 -10.22 8.42 -1.56
CA ASP A 158 -8.91 8.74 -2.12
C ASP A 158 -8.86 8.30 -3.59
N THR A 159 -9.37 7.10 -3.90
CA THR A 159 -9.53 6.63 -5.28
C THR A 159 -10.53 7.47 -6.07
N LEU A 160 -11.66 7.85 -5.46
CA LEU A 160 -12.67 8.69 -6.12
C LEU A 160 -12.13 10.08 -6.47
N ASN A 161 -11.27 10.64 -5.64
CA ASN A 161 -10.68 11.96 -5.88
C ASN A 161 -9.80 11.99 -7.13
N LEU A 162 -9.21 10.85 -7.55
CA LEU A 162 -8.46 10.78 -8.80
C LEU A 162 -9.31 11.10 -10.05
N ARG A 163 -10.65 10.96 -9.98
CA ARG A 163 -11.55 11.36 -11.10
C ARG A 163 -11.49 12.86 -11.38
N LYS A 164 -11.18 13.68 -10.38
CA LYS A 164 -11.13 15.14 -10.51
C LYS A 164 -9.95 15.61 -11.36
N GLU A 165 -8.94 14.77 -11.47
CA GLU A 165 -7.72 15.08 -12.22
C GLU A 165 -7.88 14.94 -13.73
N SER A 166 -9.06 14.49 -14.23
CA SER A 166 -9.38 14.35 -15.67
C SER A 166 -8.28 13.66 -16.48
N ILE A 167 -7.76 12.56 -15.92
CA ILE A 167 -6.64 11.85 -16.51
C ILE A 167 -7.16 10.77 -17.44
N ASP A 168 -6.97 10.91 -18.73
CA ASP A 168 -7.42 9.95 -19.76
C ASP A 168 -6.88 8.52 -19.58
N LYS A 169 -5.81 8.38 -18.80
CA LYS A 169 -5.20 7.08 -18.50
C LYS A 169 -5.86 6.34 -17.34
N PHE A 170 -6.75 6.98 -16.57
CA PHE A 170 -7.34 6.40 -15.39
C PHE A 170 -8.78 5.96 -15.64
N THR A 171 -9.00 4.66 -15.54
CA THR A 171 -10.34 4.07 -15.47
C THR A 171 -10.65 3.74 -14.02
N ILE A 172 -11.74 4.30 -13.47
CA ILE A 172 -12.07 4.18 -12.04
C ILE A 172 -13.47 3.58 -11.88
N PHE A 173 -13.53 2.39 -11.28
CA PHE A 173 -14.76 1.72 -10.90
C PHE A 173 -14.94 1.79 -9.37
N ILE A 174 -16.04 2.44 -8.94
CA ILE A 174 -16.46 2.46 -7.54
C ILE A 174 -17.78 1.72 -7.43
N THR A 175 -17.77 0.61 -6.71
CA THR A 175 -18.96 -0.20 -6.45
C THR A 175 -19.61 0.18 -5.12
N GLU A 176 -20.91 -0.04 -4.96
CA GLU A 176 -21.61 0.21 -3.69
C GLU A 176 -21.18 -0.80 -2.62
N LYS A 177 -20.98 -2.06 -3.04
CA LYS A 177 -20.60 -3.19 -2.19
C LYS A 177 -19.41 -3.93 -2.79
N GLY A 178 -18.66 -4.64 -1.95
CA GLY A 178 -17.48 -5.40 -2.33
C GLY A 178 -16.51 -5.58 -1.17
N GLY A 179 -16.69 -4.82 -0.10
CA GLY A 179 -15.79 -4.88 1.05
C GLY A 179 -14.33 -4.65 0.64
N HIS A 180 -13.43 -5.30 1.32
CA HIS A 180 -12.01 -5.27 0.98
C HIS A 180 -11.65 -6.47 0.10
N ASN A 181 -11.58 -6.27 -1.22
CA ASN A 181 -11.26 -7.30 -2.23
C ASN A 181 -12.28 -8.46 -2.34
N GLY A 182 -13.52 -8.28 -1.88
CA GLY A 182 -14.55 -9.30 -1.89
C GLY A 182 -15.66 -9.03 -2.92
N PHE A 183 -15.30 -8.60 -4.11
CA PHE A 183 -16.25 -8.28 -5.19
C PHE A 183 -16.93 -9.55 -5.70
N HIS A 184 -18.19 -9.75 -5.32
CA HIS A 184 -19.02 -10.86 -5.78
C HIS A 184 -20.18 -10.32 -6.63
N SER A 185 -20.45 -10.95 -7.77
CA SER A 185 -21.72 -10.73 -8.46
C SER A 185 -22.81 -11.53 -7.73
N ILE A 186 -23.94 -10.88 -7.47
CA ILE A 186 -25.17 -11.58 -7.08
C ILE A 186 -25.80 -12.02 -8.41
N ASN A 187 -25.65 -13.30 -8.75
CA ASN A 187 -26.45 -13.92 -9.82
C ASN A 187 -27.87 -14.11 -9.34
#